data_688e47b057ed7702cedd1bda9ffcf43f
#
_entry.id   688e47b057ed7702cedd1bda9ffcf43f
#
_cell.length_a   1.000
_cell.length_b   1.000
_cell.length_c   1.000
_cell.angle_alpha   90.00
_cell.angle_beta   90.00
_cell.angle_gamma   90.00
#
_symmetry.space_group_name_H-M   'P 1'
#
loop_
_entity.id
_entity.type
_entity.pdbx_description
1 polymer ?
#
loop_
_entity_poly.entity_id
_entity_poly.type
_entity_poly.pdbx_seq_one_letter_code
_entity_poly.pdbx_strand_id
1 'polypeptide(L)'
;MFINSINTPLTMVSLELLLAIVVPIVGLALAGYNASSVLRIQPEKKELTEINMLIAEGGKTFLMREYKTILPTGAALTILIWVAYYVIFHSGLMAGLAALSFALGAIGSAVAGYLGMYVTTRSAAKTAWMGRNGMGPALSTSFKAGTVMGLSLASIALLIITILYMAYSSVLPTPLWAEALAPVAFGASLISLFIRVAGGIYTKAADWGADIVGKVEAGIPEDDPRNPGVIADNVGD
;
A
#
# COMPACT_ATOMS: atom_id res chain seq x y z
N MET A 1 -8.71 -42.25 4.14
CA MET A 1 -7.63 -42.70 3.24
C MET A 1 -7.03 -41.51 2.50
N PHE A 2 -6.62 -40.40 3.23
CA PHE A 2 -6.07 -39.17 2.65
C PHE A 2 -5.02 -38.49 3.57
N ILE A 3 -4.30 -39.24 4.41
CA ILE A 3 -3.35 -38.69 5.40
C ILE A 3 -1.94 -39.28 5.24
N ASN A 4 -1.49 -39.60 4.05
CA ASN A 4 -0.15 -40.18 3.88
C ASN A 4 0.67 -39.55 2.74
N SER A 5 0.72 -38.19 2.67
CA SER A 5 1.63 -37.54 1.71
C SER A 5 2.30 -36.27 2.24
N ILE A 6 2.59 -36.16 3.54
CA ILE A 6 3.30 -34.98 4.10
C ILE A 6 4.65 -35.42 4.71
N ASN A 7 5.34 -36.33 4.05
CA ASN A 7 6.76 -36.59 4.31
C ASN A 7 7.55 -36.42 3.00
N THR A 8 7.53 -35.21 2.42
CA THR A 8 8.54 -34.83 1.43
C THR A 8 9.71 -34.21 2.18
N PRO A 9 10.91 -34.76 2.02
CA PRO A 9 12.09 -34.19 2.64
C PRO A 9 12.34 -32.79 2.09
N LEU A 10 12.83 -31.88 2.92
CA LEU A 10 13.21 -30.48 2.69
C LEU A 10 14.18 -30.22 1.49
N THR A 11 14.44 -31.20 0.66
CA THR A 11 15.41 -31.14 -0.45
C THR A 11 14.81 -30.87 -1.83
N MET A 12 13.48 -30.82 -1.95
CA MET A 12 12.82 -30.31 -3.16
C MET A 12 12.04 -29.06 -2.76
N VAL A 13 12.58 -27.88 -3.08
CA VAL A 13 11.74 -26.66 -3.16
C VAL A 13 10.62 -27.02 -4.11
N SER A 14 9.40 -27.20 -3.60
CA SER A 14 8.27 -27.58 -4.45
C SER A 14 8.10 -26.49 -5.50
N LEU A 15 7.64 -26.88 -6.70
CA LEU A 15 7.41 -25.91 -7.78
C LEU A 15 6.54 -24.73 -7.31
N GLU A 16 5.59 -25.01 -6.40
CA GLU A 16 4.73 -24.01 -5.81
C GLU A 16 5.50 -22.97 -4.98
N LEU A 17 6.45 -23.41 -4.16
CA LEU A 17 7.29 -22.48 -3.38
C LEU A 17 8.21 -21.65 -4.26
N LEU A 18 8.77 -22.28 -5.29
CA LEU A 18 9.59 -21.56 -6.27
C LEU A 18 8.77 -20.48 -6.96
N LEU A 19 7.56 -20.80 -7.43
CA LEU A 19 6.66 -19.84 -8.03
C LEU A 19 6.22 -18.75 -7.04
N ALA A 20 5.94 -19.10 -5.79
CA ALA A 20 5.56 -18.15 -4.75
C ALA A 20 6.67 -17.14 -4.41
N ILE A 21 7.93 -17.43 -4.75
CA ILE A 21 9.07 -16.50 -4.62
C ILE A 21 9.32 -15.75 -5.94
N VAL A 22 9.37 -16.46 -7.07
CA VAL A 22 9.75 -15.87 -8.36
C VAL A 22 8.69 -14.91 -8.89
N VAL A 23 7.41 -15.27 -8.81
CA VAL A 23 6.31 -14.42 -9.32
C VAL A 23 6.29 -13.03 -8.66
N PRO A 24 6.35 -12.88 -7.33
CA PRO A 24 6.37 -11.56 -6.71
C PRO A 24 7.66 -10.78 -6.99
N ILE A 25 8.80 -11.43 -7.15
CA ILE A 25 10.04 -10.73 -7.57
C ILE A 25 9.87 -10.14 -8.97
N VAL A 26 9.31 -10.90 -9.91
CA VAL A 26 8.97 -10.41 -11.25
C VAL A 26 7.94 -9.27 -11.17
N GLY A 27 6.93 -9.41 -10.31
CA GLY A 27 5.93 -8.36 -10.06
C GLY A 27 6.55 -7.06 -9.57
N LEU A 28 7.47 -7.11 -8.60
CA LEU A 28 8.21 -5.93 -8.13
C LEU A 28 9.12 -5.34 -9.21
N ALA A 29 9.78 -6.17 -10.02
CA ALA A 29 10.60 -5.69 -11.13
C ALA A 29 9.74 -4.94 -12.18
N LEU A 30 8.57 -5.47 -12.51
CA LEU A 30 7.61 -4.82 -13.42
C LEU A 30 7.04 -3.52 -12.81
N ALA A 31 6.74 -3.50 -11.52
CA ALA A 31 6.34 -2.28 -10.81
C ALA A 31 7.43 -1.20 -10.90
N GLY A 32 8.67 -1.56 -10.65
CA GLY A 32 9.82 -0.67 -10.78
C GLY A 32 10.04 -0.16 -12.21
N TYR A 33 9.88 -1.02 -13.20
CA TYR A 33 9.94 -0.63 -14.61
C TYR A 33 8.83 0.37 -14.98
N ASN A 34 7.59 0.10 -14.58
CA ASN A 34 6.46 1.00 -14.83
C ASN A 34 6.63 2.34 -14.12
N ALA A 35 7.05 2.33 -12.84
CA ALA A 35 7.37 3.53 -12.09
C ALA A 35 8.43 4.38 -12.83
N SER A 36 9.55 3.76 -13.21
CA SER A 36 10.62 4.43 -13.94
C SER A 36 10.15 4.99 -15.28
N SER A 37 9.35 4.21 -16.04
CA SER A 37 8.79 4.65 -17.33
C SER A 37 7.93 5.90 -17.18
N VAL A 38 7.05 5.95 -16.18
CA VAL A 38 6.18 7.10 -15.92
C VAL A 38 6.97 8.30 -15.37
N LEU A 39 7.87 8.06 -14.42
CA LEU A 39 8.61 9.15 -13.76
C LEU A 39 9.58 9.87 -14.70
N ARG A 40 10.03 9.23 -15.77
CA ARG A 40 10.91 9.84 -16.80
C ARG A 40 10.19 10.81 -17.74
N ILE A 41 8.88 10.79 -17.80
CA ILE A 41 8.11 11.74 -18.62
C ILE A 41 8.29 13.14 -18.02
N GLN A 42 8.72 14.09 -18.84
CA GLN A 42 8.90 15.50 -18.45
C GLN A 42 7.93 16.38 -19.23
N PRO A 43 6.91 16.96 -18.57
CA PRO A 43 6.05 17.95 -19.19
C PRO A 43 6.86 19.23 -19.50
N GLU A 44 6.74 19.76 -20.71
CA GLU A 44 7.45 21.00 -21.11
C GLU A 44 6.78 22.26 -20.55
N LYS A 45 5.49 22.19 -20.17
CA LYS A 45 4.77 23.33 -19.59
C LYS A 45 5.09 23.50 -18.12
N LYS A 46 5.55 24.70 -17.76
CA LYS A 46 5.89 25.05 -16.36
C LYS A 46 4.70 24.90 -15.42
N GLU A 47 3.51 25.33 -15.84
CA GLU A 47 2.29 25.27 -15.03
C GLU A 47 1.95 23.84 -14.61
N LEU A 48 2.10 22.88 -15.54
CA LEU A 48 1.89 21.46 -15.21
C LEU A 48 2.91 20.93 -14.20
N THR A 49 4.14 21.40 -14.27
CA THR A 49 5.20 21.01 -13.35
C THR A 49 4.97 21.60 -11.97
N GLU A 50 4.54 22.85 -11.89
CA GLU A 50 4.24 23.56 -10.64
C GLU A 50 3.06 22.90 -9.93
N ILE A 51 1.94 22.63 -10.61
CA ILE A 51 0.79 21.92 -10.06
C ILE A 51 1.19 20.51 -9.59
N ASN A 52 2.00 19.80 -10.39
CA ASN A 52 2.48 18.47 -10.01
C ASN A 52 3.33 18.46 -8.75
N MET A 53 4.13 19.52 -8.53
CA MET A 53 4.89 19.67 -7.28
C MET A 53 3.97 19.89 -6.09
N LEU A 54 2.93 20.71 -6.22
CA LEU A 54 1.94 20.95 -5.17
C LEU A 54 1.19 19.65 -4.81
N ILE A 55 0.76 18.87 -5.81
CA ILE A 55 0.12 17.57 -5.60
C ILE A 55 1.09 16.60 -4.89
N ALA A 56 2.34 16.54 -5.31
CA ALA A 56 3.34 15.66 -4.70
C ALA A 56 3.68 16.06 -3.25
N GLU A 57 3.73 17.35 -2.96
CA GLU A 57 3.95 17.88 -1.61
C GLU A 57 2.74 17.63 -0.71
N GLY A 58 1.53 17.84 -1.22
CA GLY A 58 0.28 17.49 -0.55
C GLY A 58 0.24 16.01 -0.19
N GLY A 59 0.53 15.12 -1.15
CA GLY A 59 0.59 13.67 -0.92
C GLY A 59 1.62 13.27 0.15
N LYS A 60 2.80 13.87 0.12
CA LYS A 60 3.82 13.64 1.15
C LYS A 60 3.34 14.06 2.54
N THR A 61 2.73 15.25 2.63
CA THR A 61 2.23 15.80 3.88
C THR A 61 1.09 14.95 4.43
N PHE A 62 0.18 14.53 3.58
CA PHE A 62 -0.92 13.61 3.91
C PHE A 62 -0.37 12.30 4.51
N LEU A 63 0.51 11.59 3.81
CA LEU A 63 1.10 10.34 4.29
C LEU A 63 1.86 10.51 5.61
N MET A 64 2.63 11.58 5.75
CA MET A 64 3.37 11.82 7.00
C MET A 64 2.42 12.03 8.18
N ARG A 65 1.30 12.71 7.97
CA ARG A 65 0.29 12.93 9.00
C ARG A 65 -0.42 11.64 9.37
N GLU A 66 -0.78 10.87 8.36
CA GLU A 66 -1.45 9.58 8.51
C GLU A 66 -0.57 8.57 9.25
N TYR A 67 0.69 8.43 8.83
CA TYR A 67 1.62 7.48 9.47
C TYR A 67 1.96 7.85 10.93
N LYS A 68 1.94 9.13 11.29
CA LYS A 68 2.06 9.55 12.70
C LYS A 68 0.93 9.02 13.58
N THR A 69 -0.25 8.80 13.01
CA THR A 69 -1.41 8.22 13.71
C THR A 69 -1.41 6.69 13.65
N ILE A 70 -1.09 6.13 12.49
CA ILE A 70 -1.09 4.68 12.24
C ILE A 70 0.00 3.96 13.01
N LEU A 71 1.22 4.50 13.07
CA LEU A 71 2.35 3.83 13.73
C LEU A 71 2.11 3.52 15.21
N PRO A 72 1.70 4.48 16.06
CA PRO A 72 1.42 4.16 17.46
C PRO A 72 0.22 3.23 17.63
N THR A 73 -0.81 3.36 16.80
CA THR A 73 -1.96 2.46 16.81
C THR A 73 -1.55 1.04 16.42
N GLY A 74 -0.76 0.89 15.36
CA GLY A 74 -0.22 -0.40 14.92
C GLY A 74 0.68 -1.04 15.98
N ALA A 75 1.53 -0.25 16.64
CA ALA A 75 2.36 -0.74 17.74
C ALA A 75 1.53 -1.23 18.93
N ALA A 76 0.51 -0.46 19.34
CA ALA A 76 -0.41 -0.86 20.41
C ALA A 76 -1.15 -2.15 20.09
N LEU A 77 -1.62 -2.30 18.85
CA LEU A 77 -2.30 -3.52 18.40
C LEU A 77 -1.33 -4.70 18.25
N THR A 78 -0.09 -4.49 17.88
CA THR A 78 0.95 -5.53 17.90
C THR A 78 1.14 -6.09 19.31
N ILE A 79 1.20 -5.21 20.32
CA ILE A 79 1.28 -5.62 21.74
C ILE A 79 0.01 -6.37 22.15
N LEU A 80 -1.16 -5.89 21.77
CA LEU A 80 -2.43 -6.55 22.06
C LEU A 80 -2.51 -7.96 21.45
N ILE A 81 -2.07 -8.15 20.22
CA ILE A 81 -1.98 -9.46 19.55
C ILE A 81 -1.00 -10.36 20.32
N TRP A 82 0.15 -9.82 20.72
CA TRP A 82 1.10 -10.58 21.53
C TRP A 82 0.48 -11.08 22.84
N VAL A 83 -0.20 -10.21 23.60
CA VAL A 83 -0.88 -10.56 24.84
C VAL A 83 -1.97 -11.60 24.60
N ALA A 84 -2.83 -11.40 23.59
CA ALA A 84 -3.92 -12.32 23.29
C ALA A 84 -3.41 -13.73 22.96
N TYR A 85 -2.39 -13.83 22.12
CA TYR A 85 -1.79 -15.12 21.76
C TYR A 85 -1.06 -15.78 22.95
N TYR A 86 -0.43 -14.97 23.79
CA TYR A 86 0.19 -15.50 25.02
C TYR A 86 -0.84 -16.11 25.97
N VAL A 87 -1.99 -15.45 26.15
CA VAL A 87 -3.09 -15.97 27.00
C VAL A 87 -3.74 -17.22 26.41
N ILE A 88 -3.93 -17.26 25.08
CA ILE A 88 -4.59 -18.39 24.41
C ILE A 88 -3.68 -19.62 24.36
N PHE A 89 -2.45 -19.46 23.95
CA PHE A 89 -1.53 -20.57 23.69
C PHE A 89 -0.58 -20.87 24.84
N HIS A 90 -0.52 -20.03 25.88
CA HIS A 90 0.44 -20.10 27.00
C HIS A 90 1.89 -20.27 26.53
N SER A 91 2.24 -19.69 25.37
CA SER A 91 3.53 -19.82 24.72
C SER A 91 4.06 -18.47 24.27
N GLY A 92 5.21 -18.06 24.81
CA GLY A 92 5.89 -16.83 24.38
C GLY A 92 6.36 -16.89 22.93
N LEU A 93 6.70 -18.09 22.41
CA LEU A 93 7.08 -18.27 21.01
C LEU A 93 5.89 -17.99 20.09
N MET A 94 4.73 -18.60 20.33
CA MET A 94 3.51 -18.38 19.54
C MET A 94 3.10 -16.91 19.56
N ALA A 95 3.10 -16.29 20.73
CA ALA A 95 2.79 -14.87 20.88
C ALA A 95 3.76 -13.97 20.08
N GLY A 96 5.06 -14.27 20.14
CA GLY A 96 6.09 -13.54 19.39
C GLY A 96 5.94 -13.67 17.88
N LEU A 97 5.71 -14.88 17.39
CA LEU A 97 5.53 -15.14 15.94
C LEU A 97 4.24 -14.49 15.40
N ALA A 98 3.13 -14.56 16.16
CA ALA A 98 1.88 -13.90 15.79
C ALA A 98 2.01 -12.37 15.75
N ALA A 99 2.66 -11.78 16.75
CA ALA A 99 2.93 -10.34 16.78
C ALA A 99 3.85 -9.89 15.62
N LEU A 100 4.89 -10.68 15.32
CA LEU A 100 5.77 -10.45 14.17
C LEU A 100 4.99 -10.50 12.85
N SER A 101 4.11 -11.49 12.68
CA SER A 101 3.24 -11.62 11.52
C SER A 101 2.38 -10.38 11.32
N PHE A 102 1.70 -9.92 12.38
CA PHE A 102 0.89 -8.71 12.35
C PHE A 102 1.72 -7.48 11.96
N ALA A 103 2.88 -7.28 12.60
CA ALA A 103 3.75 -6.15 12.32
C ALA A 103 4.26 -6.15 10.88
N LEU A 104 4.67 -7.30 10.35
CA LEU A 104 5.14 -7.42 8.96
C LEU A 104 4.02 -7.19 7.94
N GLY A 105 2.80 -7.67 8.22
CA GLY A 105 1.62 -7.35 7.42
C GLY A 105 1.33 -5.86 7.36
N ALA A 106 1.36 -5.19 8.52
CA ALA A 106 1.16 -3.76 8.63
C ALA A 106 2.25 -2.97 7.87
N ILE A 107 3.53 -3.30 8.09
CA ILE A 107 4.65 -2.66 7.41
C ILE A 107 4.56 -2.86 5.89
N GLY A 108 4.29 -4.09 5.44
CA GLY A 108 4.16 -4.39 4.01
C GLY A 108 3.06 -3.57 3.33
N SER A 109 1.90 -3.44 3.98
CA SER A 109 0.79 -2.61 3.49
C SER A 109 1.14 -1.12 3.47
N ALA A 110 1.80 -0.61 4.51
CA ALA A 110 2.26 0.78 4.58
C ALA A 110 3.28 1.10 3.46
N VAL A 111 4.24 0.20 3.23
CA VAL A 111 5.24 0.36 2.15
C VAL A 111 4.57 0.37 0.78
N ALA A 112 3.63 -0.54 0.52
CA ALA A 112 2.90 -0.58 -0.74
C ALA A 112 2.08 0.70 -0.96
N GLY A 113 1.39 1.19 0.07
CA GLY A 113 0.65 2.46 0.04
C GLY A 113 1.56 3.66 -0.26
N TYR A 114 2.73 3.73 0.39
CA TYR A 114 3.73 4.76 0.12
C TYR A 114 4.21 4.74 -1.34
N LEU A 115 4.58 3.57 -1.87
CA LEU A 115 5.04 3.42 -3.24
C LEU A 115 3.95 3.83 -4.25
N GLY A 116 2.72 3.41 -4.00
CA GLY A 116 1.57 3.78 -4.83
C GLY A 116 1.38 5.29 -4.87
N MET A 117 1.22 5.93 -3.72
CA MET A 117 1.01 7.38 -3.65
C MET A 117 2.21 8.17 -4.20
N TYR A 118 3.45 7.72 -3.95
CA TYR A 118 4.63 8.37 -4.49
C TYR A 118 4.61 8.46 -6.02
N VAL A 119 4.19 7.41 -6.70
CA VAL A 119 4.13 7.36 -8.17
C VAL A 119 2.88 8.06 -8.70
N THR A 120 1.70 7.81 -8.11
CA THR A 120 0.43 8.38 -8.60
C THR A 120 0.41 9.90 -8.50
N THR A 121 0.79 10.49 -7.38
CA THR A 121 0.85 11.95 -7.22
C THR A 121 1.82 12.63 -8.19
N ARG A 122 2.86 11.93 -8.63
CA ARG A 122 3.82 12.43 -9.62
C ARG A 122 3.43 12.11 -11.06
N SER A 123 2.43 11.28 -11.28
CA SER A 123 1.97 10.89 -12.62
C SER A 123 0.86 11.78 -13.16
N ALA A 124 0.14 12.51 -12.32
CA ALA A 124 -1.04 13.30 -12.71
C ALA A 124 -0.75 14.27 -13.88
N ALA A 125 0.22 15.18 -13.71
CA ALA A 125 0.58 16.11 -14.76
C ALA A 125 1.21 15.43 -15.98
N LYS A 126 1.88 14.30 -15.81
CA LYS A 126 2.47 13.52 -16.91
C LYS A 126 1.40 12.84 -17.75
N THR A 127 0.35 12.34 -17.10
CA THR A 127 -0.83 11.79 -17.77
C THR A 127 -1.55 12.88 -18.59
N ALA A 128 -1.77 14.06 -17.98
CA ALA A 128 -2.34 15.21 -18.66
C ALA A 128 -1.49 15.66 -19.86
N TRP A 129 -0.16 15.68 -19.69
CA TRP A 129 0.76 15.99 -20.78
C TRP A 129 0.69 15.01 -21.93
N MET A 130 0.61 13.71 -21.65
CA MET A 130 0.47 12.65 -22.66
C MET A 130 -0.88 12.69 -23.38
N GLY A 131 -1.90 13.29 -22.77
CA GLY A 131 -3.22 13.50 -23.39
C GLY A 131 -3.17 14.38 -24.65
N ARG A 132 -2.15 15.21 -24.83
CA ARG A 132 -1.91 15.99 -26.05
C ARG A 132 -1.67 15.08 -27.27
N ASN A 133 -1.12 13.90 -27.05
CA ASN A 133 -0.82 12.92 -28.08
C ASN A 133 -1.99 11.94 -28.33
N GLY A 134 -3.12 12.16 -27.63
CA GLY A 134 -4.34 11.36 -27.74
C GLY A 134 -4.67 10.56 -26.49
N MET A 135 -5.85 9.96 -26.49
CA MET A 135 -6.38 9.18 -25.36
C MET A 135 -5.50 7.95 -25.01
N GLY A 136 -4.98 7.26 -26.03
CA GLY A 136 -4.17 6.04 -25.83
C GLY A 136 -2.91 6.28 -24.98
N PRO A 137 -2.04 7.25 -25.32
CA PRO A 137 -0.88 7.60 -24.53
C PRO A 137 -1.21 8.05 -23.10
N ALA A 138 -2.29 8.83 -22.89
CA ALA A 138 -2.75 9.24 -21.58
C ALA A 138 -3.17 8.03 -20.75
N LEU A 139 -4.04 7.18 -21.28
CA LEU A 139 -4.52 5.98 -20.63
C LEU A 139 -3.39 5.02 -20.29
N SER A 140 -2.43 4.81 -21.20
CA SER A 140 -1.25 3.98 -20.96
C SER A 140 -0.41 4.51 -19.79
N THR A 141 -0.22 5.83 -19.71
CA THR A 141 0.55 6.47 -18.63
C THR A 141 -0.15 6.31 -17.29
N SER A 142 -1.44 6.59 -17.23
CA SER A 142 -2.26 6.43 -16.02
C SER A 142 -2.30 4.97 -15.56
N PHE A 143 -2.53 4.04 -16.48
CA PHE A 143 -2.57 2.61 -16.18
C PHE A 143 -1.23 2.09 -15.64
N LYS A 144 -0.11 2.49 -16.24
CA LYS A 144 1.22 2.15 -15.72
C LYS A 144 1.43 2.68 -14.30
N ALA A 145 0.99 3.91 -14.02
CA ALA A 145 1.09 4.47 -12.68
C ALA A 145 0.28 3.67 -11.66
N GLY A 146 -0.97 3.33 -11.98
CA GLY A 146 -1.83 2.51 -11.12
C GLY A 146 -1.31 1.08 -10.89
N THR A 147 -0.73 0.45 -11.93
CA THR A 147 -0.15 -0.90 -11.81
C THR A 147 1.03 -0.96 -10.86
N VAL A 148 1.74 0.15 -10.60
CA VAL A 148 2.82 0.18 -9.62
C VAL A 148 2.33 -0.21 -8.23
N MET A 149 1.22 0.39 -7.79
CA MET A 149 0.64 0.05 -6.48
C MET A 149 0.12 -1.39 -6.46
N GLY A 150 -0.66 -1.79 -7.46
CA GLY A 150 -1.27 -3.13 -7.50
C GLY A 150 -0.23 -4.25 -7.51
N LEU A 151 0.80 -4.14 -8.36
CA LEU A 151 1.89 -5.13 -8.40
C LEU A 151 2.73 -5.11 -7.12
N SER A 152 3.05 -3.93 -6.57
CA SER A 152 3.82 -3.83 -5.33
C SER A 152 3.06 -4.45 -4.16
N LEU A 153 1.77 -4.14 -4.02
CA LEU A 153 0.93 -4.67 -2.94
C LEU A 153 0.85 -6.20 -2.99
N ALA A 154 0.47 -6.76 -4.15
CA ALA A 154 0.34 -8.20 -4.32
C ALA A 154 1.67 -8.92 -4.12
N SER A 155 2.76 -8.37 -4.66
CA SER A 155 4.09 -8.96 -4.56
C SER A 155 4.66 -8.92 -3.14
N ILE A 156 4.54 -7.80 -2.44
CA ILE A 156 5.01 -7.66 -1.05
C ILE A 156 4.22 -8.61 -0.15
N ALA A 157 2.89 -8.67 -0.30
CA ALA A 157 2.05 -9.55 0.49
C ALA A 157 2.42 -11.03 0.27
N LEU A 158 2.59 -11.45 -0.99
CA LEU A 158 2.97 -12.83 -1.30
C LEU A 158 4.36 -13.19 -0.78
N LEU A 159 5.33 -12.28 -0.88
CA LEU A 159 6.68 -12.50 -0.32
C LEU A 159 6.65 -12.65 1.20
N ILE A 160 5.95 -11.75 1.90
CA ILE A 160 5.83 -11.82 3.37
C ILE A 160 5.21 -13.16 3.78
N ILE A 161 4.08 -13.53 3.18
CA ILE A 161 3.40 -14.80 3.49
C ILE A 161 4.30 -15.99 3.20
N THR A 162 4.98 -16.00 2.05
CA THR A 162 5.84 -17.12 1.64
C THR A 162 7.05 -17.27 2.58
N ILE A 163 7.73 -16.17 2.92
CA ILE A 163 8.89 -16.19 3.81
C ILE A 163 8.48 -16.63 5.22
N LEU A 164 7.38 -16.10 5.75
CA LEU A 164 6.89 -16.50 7.07
C LEU A 164 6.39 -17.94 7.09
N TYR A 165 5.72 -18.39 6.03
CA TYR A 165 5.33 -19.80 5.87
C TYR A 165 6.55 -20.72 5.95
N MET A 166 7.60 -20.43 5.18
CA MET A 166 8.83 -21.24 5.20
C MET A 166 9.49 -21.24 6.57
N ALA A 167 9.55 -20.08 7.22
CA ALA A 167 10.13 -19.95 8.56
C ALA A 167 9.31 -20.68 9.62
N TYR A 168 7.99 -20.51 9.65
CA TYR A 168 7.14 -21.06 10.69
C TYR A 168 6.91 -22.54 10.53
N SER A 169 6.75 -23.03 9.30
CA SER A 169 6.58 -24.47 9.04
C SER A 169 7.82 -25.30 9.37
N SER A 170 8.99 -24.68 9.47
CA SER A 170 10.22 -25.36 9.92
C SER A 170 10.34 -25.47 11.45
N VAL A 171 9.60 -24.63 12.21
CA VAL A 171 9.72 -24.53 13.67
C VAL A 171 8.47 -25.06 14.37
N LEU A 172 7.30 -24.91 13.75
CA LEU A 172 6.01 -25.26 14.33
C LEU A 172 5.34 -26.40 13.59
N PRO A 173 4.69 -27.34 14.30
CA PRO A 173 3.88 -28.36 13.67
C PRO A 173 2.58 -27.78 13.11
N THR A 174 1.98 -28.51 12.15
CA THR A 174 0.64 -28.20 11.66
C THR A 174 -0.41 -28.53 12.75
N PRO A 175 -1.39 -27.64 13.04
CA PRO A 175 -1.75 -26.39 12.33
C PRO A 175 -1.13 -25.12 12.91
N LEU A 176 -0.25 -25.18 13.92
CA LEU A 176 0.21 -24.01 14.70
C LEU A 176 0.94 -22.95 13.85
N TRP A 177 1.65 -23.34 12.81
CA TRP A 177 2.26 -22.36 11.90
C TRP A 177 1.21 -21.51 11.17
N ALA A 178 0.06 -22.07 10.83
CA ALA A 178 -1.03 -21.35 10.18
C ALA A 178 -1.68 -20.33 11.14
N GLU A 179 -1.87 -20.72 12.40
CA GLU A 179 -2.35 -19.85 13.46
C GLU A 179 -1.41 -18.65 13.68
N ALA A 180 -0.10 -18.90 13.72
CA ALA A 180 0.89 -17.85 13.88
C ALA A 180 1.00 -16.93 12.65
N LEU A 181 0.68 -17.41 11.45
CA LEU A 181 0.71 -16.67 10.20
C LEU A 181 -0.53 -15.78 9.99
N ALA A 182 -1.70 -16.21 10.45
CA ALA A 182 -2.98 -15.53 10.23
C ALA A 182 -2.97 -14.02 10.57
N PRO A 183 -2.29 -13.54 11.64
CA PRO A 183 -2.22 -12.11 11.95
C PRO A 183 -1.60 -11.21 10.88
N VAL A 184 -0.87 -11.74 9.88
CA VAL A 184 -0.40 -10.96 8.72
C VAL A 184 -1.56 -10.25 8.03
N ALA A 185 -2.67 -10.96 7.81
CA ALA A 185 -3.84 -10.40 7.15
C ALA A 185 -4.49 -9.28 7.97
N PHE A 186 -4.54 -9.43 9.30
CA PHE A 186 -5.08 -8.39 10.18
C PHE A 186 -4.20 -7.12 10.16
N GLY A 187 -2.88 -7.27 10.20
CA GLY A 187 -1.95 -6.15 10.14
C GLY A 187 -2.07 -5.39 8.81
N ALA A 188 -2.09 -6.10 7.68
CA ALA A 188 -2.25 -5.50 6.37
C ALA A 188 -3.61 -4.80 6.20
N SER A 189 -4.69 -5.45 6.68
CA SER A 189 -6.05 -4.91 6.61
C SER A 189 -6.22 -3.65 7.46
N LEU A 190 -5.59 -3.59 8.64
CA LEU A 190 -5.65 -2.43 9.50
C LEU A 190 -5.11 -1.18 8.78
N ILE A 191 -3.92 -1.28 8.21
CA ILE A 191 -3.28 -0.16 7.51
C ILE A 191 -4.14 0.28 6.31
N SER A 192 -4.61 -0.67 5.51
CA SER A 192 -5.44 -0.35 4.34
C SER A 192 -6.78 0.27 4.74
N LEU A 193 -7.35 -0.11 5.90
CA LEU A 193 -8.56 0.52 6.44
C LEU A 193 -8.31 1.99 6.79
N PHE A 194 -7.21 2.30 7.48
CA PHE A 194 -6.86 3.69 7.81
C PHE A 194 -6.66 4.53 6.56
N ILE A 195 -5.87 4.05 5.59
CA ILE A 195 -5.65 4.74 4.30
C ILE A 195 -6.99 4.99 3.60
N ARG A 196 -7.90 4.01 3.59
CA ARG A 196 -9.21 4.13 2.96
C ARG A 196 -10.12 5.14 3.66
N VAL A 197 -10.11 5.19 4.99
CA VAL A 197 -10.90 6.16 5.76
C VAL A 197 -10.36 7.57 5.54
N ALA A 198 -9.05 7.75 5.56
CA ALA A 198 -8.42 9.04 5.32
C ALA A 198 -8.68 9.53 3.88
N GLY A 199 -8.43 8.70 2.87
CA GLY A 199 -8.60 9.05 1.46
C GLY A 199 -10.06 9.15 0.99
N GLY A 200 -10.99 8.50 1.65
CA GLY A 200 -12.41 8.53 1.27
C GLY A 200 -13.24 9.49 2.10
N ILE A 201 -13.21 9.38 3.43
CA ILE A 201 -14.10 10.13 4.32
C ILE A 201 -13.54 11.51 4.64
N TYR A 202 -12.29 11.59 5.10
CA TYR A 202 -11.69 12.88 5.48
C TYR A 202 -11.44 13.78 4.28
N THR A 203 -11.09 13.19 3.14
CA THR A 203 -10.90 13.95 1.89
C THR A 203 -12.20 14.58 1.44
N LYS A 204 -13.32 13.83 1.44
CA LYS A 204 -14.62 14.42 1.08
C LYS A 204 -15.08 15.48 2.05
N ALA A 205 -14.78 15.37 3.33
CA ALA A 205 -15.07 16.45 4.29
C ALA A 205 -14.24 17.71 4.00
N ALA A 206 -12.98 17.55 3.59
CA ALA A 206 -12.12 18.68 3.19
C ALA A 206 -12.59 19.32 1.89
N ASP A 207 -13.01 18.54 0.89
CA ASP A 207 -13.58 18.96 -0.37
C ASP A 207 -14.81 19.86 -0.15
N TRP A 208 -15.80 19.37 0.59
CA TRP A 208 -16.99 20.13 0.91
C TRP A 208 -16.68 21.44 1.67
N GLY A 209 -15.75 21.38 2.64
CA GLY A 209 -15.32 22.56 3.38
C GLY A 209 -14.64 23.59 2.48
N ALA A 210 -13.77 23.14 1.58
CA ALA A 210 -13.07 24.01 0.63
C ALA A 210 -14.02 24.65 -0.39
N ASP A 211 -15.01 23.89 -0.88
CA ASP A 211 -16.02 24.40 -1.81
C ASP A 211 -16.91 25.45 -1.17
N ILE A 212 -17.40 25.20 0.04
CA ILE A 212 -18.25 26.16 0.75
C ILE A 212 -17.47 27.46 1.00
N VAL A 213 -16.28 27.40 1.55
CA VAL A 213 -15.44 28.58 1.82
C VAL A 213 -15.04 29.28 0.53
N GLY A 214 -14.64 28.53 -0.49
CA GLY A 214 -14.27 29.07 -1.79
C GLY A 214 -15.42 29.85 -2.43
N LYS A 215 -16.61 29.29 -2.50
CA LYS A 215 -17.78 29.92 -3.12
C LYS A 215 -18.35 31.06 -2.29
N VAL A 216 -18.52 30.84 -0.97
CA VAL A 216 -19.30 31.77 -0.11
C VAL A 216 -18.41 32.92 0.39
N GLU A 217 -17.17 32.63 0.80
CA GLU A 217 -16.28 33.64 1.40
C GLU A 217 -15.31 34.24 0.39
N ALA A 218 -14.69 33.43 -0.47
CA ALA A 218 -13.69 33.89 -1.41
C ALA A 218 -14.25 34.24 -2.80
N GLY A 219 -15.48 33.86 -3.12
CA GLY A 219 -16.13 34.13 -4.40
C GLY A 219 -15.44 33.50 -5.60
N ILE A 220 -14.71 32.39 -5.39
CA ILE A 220 -14.05 31.63 -6.45
C ILE A 220 -14.93 30.47 -6.90
N PRO A 221 -14.90 30.07 -8.20
CA PRO A 221 -15.65 28.94 -8.71
C PRO A 221 -15.27 27.63 -8.00
N GLU A 222 -16.16 26.65 -8.03
CA GLU A 222 -15.91 25.27 -7.63
C GLU A 222 -14.75 24.70 -8.47
N ASP A 223 -13.94 23.86 -7.87
CA ASP A 223 -12.76 23.25 -8.51
C ASP A 223 -11.69 24.24 -9.04
N ASP A 224 -11.70 25.46 -8.54
CA ASP A 224 -10.69 26.46 -8.95
C ASP A 224 -9.31 26.09 -8.37
N PRO A 225 -8.26 25.97 -9.19
CA PRO A 225 -6.92 25.58 -8.74
C PRO A 225 -6.25 26.57 -7.76
N ARG A 226 -6.83 27.78 -7.58
CA ARG A 226 -6.40 28.73 -6.56
C ARG A 226 -6.86 28.34 -5.16
N ASN A 227 -7.86 27.46 -5.06
CA ASN A 227 -8.31 26.92 -3.78
C ASN A 227 -7.41 25.73 -3.37
N PRO A 228 -6.65 25.82 -2.28
CA PRO A 228 -5.78 24.73 -1.84
C PRO A 228 -6.55 23.48 -1.44
N GLY A 229 -7.83 23.59 -1.14
CA GLY A 229 -8.70 22.44 -0.86
C GLY A 229 -8.90 21.54 -2.06
N VAL A 230 -8.96 22.09 -3.28
CA VAL A 230 -9.04 21.32 -4.53
C VAL A 230 -7.79 20.45 -4.72
N ILE A 231 -6.62 20.96 -4.38
CA ILE A 231 -5.37 20.18 -4.43
C ILE A 231 -5.39 19.08 -3.38
N ALA A 232 -5.88 19.37 -2.17
CA ALA A 232 -5.98 18.40 -1.08
C ALA A 232 -6.98 17.27 -1.42
N ASP A 233 -8.10 17.58 -2.04
CA ASP A 233 -9.07 16.60 -2.53
C ASP A 233 -8.46 15.67 -3.58
N ASN A 234 -7.86 16.22 -4.62
CA ASN A 234 -7.20 15.42 -5.68
C ASN A 234 -6.03 14.56 -5.19
N VAL A 235 -5.45 14.88 -4.03
CA VAL A 235 -4.40 14.06 -3.40
C VAL A 235 -5.00 12.94 -2.55
N GLY A 236 -6.12 13.21 -1.90
CA GLY A 236 -6.77 12.27 -1.01
C GLY A 236 -7.54 11.16 -1.74
N ASP A 237 -8.19 11.49 -2.86
CA ASP A 237 -8.89 10.53 -3.71
C ASP A 237 -7.93 9.58 -4.43
#